data_b5b26df3cde18e31e2ab6037bd176773
#
_entry.id   b5b26df3cde18e31e2ab6037bd176773
#
_cell.length_a   1.000
_cell.length_b   1.000
_cell.length_c   1.000
_cell.angle_alpha   90.00
_cell.angle_beta   90.00
_cell.angle_gamma   90.00
#
_symmetry.space_group_name_H-M   'P 1'
#
loop_
_entity.id
_entity.type
_entity.pdbx_description
1 polymer ?
#
loop_
_entity_poly.entity_id
_entity_poly.type
_entity_poly.pdbx_seq_one_letter_code
_entity_poly.pdbx_strand_id
1 'polypeptide(L)'
;MKTTLNDIQIIELPVIHDARGNLTFIQEGIVPYDFKRVYYLFDVPGGAERGGHAHIAQKQVIIALSGSFDVILDDSIERKTYTLNRPSKGLFVVEGLWRELQNFSSGAVCLVIAQDVFDESDYIRSYEDFLESKQ
;
A
#
# COMPACT_ATOMS: atom_id res chain seq x y z
N MET A 1 12.68 -3.72 -14.19
CA MET A 1 12.44 -3.80 -12.73
C MET A 1 12.48 -5.26 -12.30
N LYS A 2 13.21 -5.55 -11.24
CA LYS A 2 13.49 -6.95 -10.83
C LYS A 2 12.82 -7.36 -9.53
N THR A 3 12.00 -6.49 -8.95
CA THR A 3 11.27 -6.80 -7.72
C THR A 3 10.23 -7.89 -7.96
N THR A 4 9.93 -8.66 -6.93
CA THR A 4 8.93 -9.71 -6.98
C THR A 4 8.03 -9.63 -5.74
N LEU A 5 7.01 -10.48 -5.69
CA LEU A 5 6.15 -10.58 -4.50
C LEU A 5 6.92 -11.02 -3.25
N ASN A 6 8.11 -11.62 -3.41
CA ASN A 6 8.95 -11.97 -2.26
C ASN A 6 9.53 -10.76 -1.53
N ASP A 7 9.51 -9.59 -2.16
CA ASP A 7 10.00 -8.35 -1.54
C ASP A 7 8.95 -7.63 -0.69
N ILE A 8 7.71 -8.13 -0.68
CA ILE A 8 6.62 -7.59 0.12
C ILE A 8 6.78 -8.06 1.56
N GLN A 9 6.51 -7.16 2.51
CA GLN A 9 6.56 -7.48 3.94
C GLN A 9 5.34 -6.92 4.65
N ILE A 10 4.89 -7.65 5.67
CA ILE A 10 3.94 -7.12 6.64
C ILE A 10 4.74 -6.51 7.77
N ILE A 11 4.53 -5.23 8.04
CA ILE A 11 5.20 -4.51 9.11
C ILE A 11 4.25 -4.43 10.30
N GLU A 12 4.70 -4.95 11.45
CA GLU A 12 3.98 -4.79 12.70
C GLU A 12 4.34 -3.42 13.28
N LEU A 13 3.36 -2.53 13.34
CA LEU A 13 3.56 -1.20 13.92
C LEU A 13 3.53 -1.28 15.44
N PRO A 14 4.28 -0.43 16.15
CA PRO A 14 4.26 -0.45 17.61
C PRO A 14 2.88 -0.05 18.13
N VAL A 15 2.40 -0.74 19.15
CA VAL A 15 1.11 -0.47 19.77
C VAL A 15 1.31 -0.22 21.26
N ILE A 16 0.78 0.92 21.72
CA ILE A 16 0.71 1.24 23.15
C ILE A 16 -0.74 1.05 23.57
N HIS A 17 -0.96 0.10 24.47
CA HIS A 17 -2.30 -0.26 24.91
C HIS A 17 -2.51 0.11 26.39
N ASP A 18 -3.66 0.71 26.69
CA ASP A 18 -4.13 0.90 28.06
C ASP A 18 -5.67 0.87 28.08
N ALA A 19 -6.25 1.16 29.26
CA ALA A 19 -7.71 1.10 29.43
C ALA A 19 -8.49 2.08 28.55
N ARG A 20 -7.82 3.09 27.96
CA ARG A 20 -8.43 4.07 27.08
C ARG A 20 -8.39 3.66 25.60
N GLY A 21 -7.70 2.57 25.26
CA GLY A 21 -7.58 2.07 23.89
C GLY A 21 -6.14 1.84 23.47
N ASN A 22 -5.93 1.82 22.17
CA ASN A 22 -4.64 1.55 21.54
C ASN A 22 -4.15 2.78 20.80
N LEU A 23 -2.85 3.03 20.89
CA LEU A 23 -2.16 4.06 20.13
C LEU A 23 -1.06 3.40 19.31
N THR A 24 -0.97 3.74 18.05
CA THR A 24 0.18 3.37 17.21
C THR A 24 0.74 4.63 16.56
N PHE A 25 1.98 4.56 16.13
CA PHE A 25 2.65 5.72 15.56
C PHE A 25 3.61 5.29 14.46
N ILE A 26 3.91 6.25 13.59
CA ILE A 26 4.86 6.07 12.50
C ILE A 26 5.80 7.27 12.54
N GLN A 27 7.07 6.99 12.68
CA GLN A 27 8.11 7.98 12.71
C GLN A 27 9.35 7.40 12.05
N GLU A 28 10.42 8.17 11.99
CA GLU A 28 11.67 7.73 11.41
C GLU A 28 12.09 6.37 11.97
N GLY A 29 12.43 5.42 11.09
CA GLY A 29 12.87 4.09 11.46
C GLY A 29 11.76 3.04 11.60
N ILE A 30 10.49 3.43 11.64
CA ILE A 30 9.35 2.49 11.73
C ILE A 30 9.08 1.84 10.37
N VAL A 31 9.18 2.61 9.29
CA VAL A 31 9.09 2.09 7.93
C VAL A 31 10.49 2.05 7.31
N PRO A 32 10.76 1.14 6.35
CA PRO A 32 12.13 0.91 5.87
C PRO A 32 12.61 1.93 4.82
N TYR A 33 12.14 3.18 4.92
CA TYR A 33 12.56 4.29 4.07
C TYR A 33 12.18 5.60 4.75
N ASP A 34 12.81 6.69 4.33
CA ASP A 34 12.39 8.03 4.74
C ASP A 34 11.18 8.41 3.92
N PHE A 35 10.12 8.87 4.59
CA PHE A 35 8.88 9.20 3.90
C PHE A 35 8.69 10.72 3.85
N LYS A 36 8.05 11.17 2.75
CA LYS A 36 7.82 12.60 2.51
C LYS A 36 6.35 12.94 2.31
N ARG A 37 5.48 11.93 2.18
CA ARG A 37 4.07 12.17 1.89
C ARG A 37 3.22 11.11 2.57
N VAL A 38 2.09 11.57 3.12
CA VAL A 38 1.04 10.70 3.64
C VAL A 38 -0.23 11.09 2.91
N TYR A 39 -0.96 10.11 2.40
CA TYR A 39 -2.28 10.34 1.85
C TYR A 39 -3.22 9.22 2.25
N TYR A 40 -4.51 9.47 2.18
CA TYR A 40 -5.48 8.45 2.54
C TYR A 40 -6.72 8.54 1.66
N LEU A 41 -7.32 7.39 1.43
CA LEU A 41 -8.58 7.25 0.70
C LEU A 41 -9.68 7.02 1.71
N PHE A 42 -10.78 7.73 1.54
CA PHE A 42 -11.96 7.60 2.40
C PHE A 42 -13.21 7.78 1.55
N ASP A 43 -14.36 7.37 2.08
CA ASP A 43 -15.64 7.41 1.37
C ASP A 43 -15.60 6.66 0.03
N VAL A 44 -14.83 5.57 -0.03
CA VAL A 44 -14.77 4.75 -1.24
C VAL A 44 -16.07 3.94 -1.34
N PRO A 45 -16.84 4.10 -2.43
CA PRO A 45 -18.10 3.37 -2.59
C PRO A 45 -17.87 1.86 -2.65
N GLY A 46 -18.83 1.09 -2.14
CA GLY A 46 -18.81 -0.37 -2.29
C GLY A 46 -18.75 -0.75 -3.77
N GLY A 47 -17.86 -1.69 -4.11
CA GLY A 47 -17.67 -2.14 -5.47
C GLY A 47 -16.72 -1.30 -6.31
N ALA A 48 -16.23 -0.17 -5.78
CA ALA A 48 -15.22 0.64 -6.47
C ALA A 48 -13.85 -0.02 -6.42
N GLU A 49 -13.10 0.14 -7.50
CA GLU A 49 -11.71 -0.30 -7.60
C GLU A 49 -10.82 0.93 -7.77
N ARG A 50 -9.65 0.89 -7.15
CA ARG A 50 -8.70 1.99 -7.20
C ARG A 50 -7.27 1.48 -7.35
N GLY A 51 -6.35 2.38 -7.73
CA GLY A 51 -4.93 2.13 -7.65
C GLY A 51 -4.31 1.36 -8.79
N GLY A 52 -5.00 1.10 -9.90
CA GLY A 52 -4.44 0.37 -11.04
C GLY A 52 -3.20 1.04 -11.62
N HIS A 53 -2.04 0.78 -11.02
CA HIS A 53 -0.76 1.36 -11.45
C HIS A 53 0.42 0.63 -10.78
N ALA A 54 1.61 0.95 -11.25
CA ALA A 54 2.86 0.58 -10.60
C ALA A 54 3.72 1.83 -10.43
N HIS A 55 4.68 1.78 -9.51
CA HIS A 55 5.69 2.82 -9.34
C HIS A 55 7.03 2.35 -9.88
N ILE A 56 7.76 3.25 -10.52
CA ILE A 56 9.08 2.95 -11.05
C ILE A 56 10.12 2.89 -9.92
N ALA A 57 10.06 3.82 -8.98
CA ALA A 57 11.07 3.96 -7.92
C ALA A 57 10.49 4.04 -6.51
N GLN A 58 9.25 4.48 -6.36
CA GLN A 58 8.71 4.81 -5.05
C GLN A 58 8.26 3.57 -4.27
N LYS A 59 8.64 3.51 -3.00
CA LYS A 59 8.17 2.53 -2.02
C LYS A 59 7.04 3.13 -1.19
N GLN A 60 6.12 2.29 -0.73
CA GLN A 60 4.98 2.72 0.07
C GLN A 60 4.63 1.67 1.12
N VAL A 61 4.02 2.13 2.21
CA VAL A 61 3.37 1.27 3.19
C VAL A 61 1.89 1.62 3.21
N ILE A 62 1.05 0.60 3.10
CA ILE A 62 -0.41 0.73 3.05
C ILE A 62 -0.99 0.18 4.35
N ILE A 63 -1.91 0.95 4.97
CA ILE A 63 -2.49 0.61 6.27
C ILE A 63 -4.00 0.81 6.20
N ALA A 64 -4.78 -0.14 6.75
CA ALA A 64 -6.21 0.04 6.97
C ALA A 64 -6.43 0.73 8.31
N LEU A 65 -6.57 2.07 8.30
CA LEU A 65 -6.84 2.83 9.52
C LEU A 65 -8.21 2.51 10.10
N SER A 66 -9.17 2.20 9.25
CA SER A 66 -10.53 1.84 9.62
C SER A 66 -11.07 0.87 8.60
N GLY A 67 -11.89 -0.07 9.04
CA GLY A 67 -12.50 -1.04 8.14
C GLY A 67 -11.50 -2.00 7.52
N SER A 68 -11.81 -2.45 6.31
CA SER A 68 -10.99 -3.41 5.58
C SER A 68 -11.05 -3.16 4.08
N PHE A 69 -10.01 -3.61 3.38
CA PHE A 69 -9.96 -3.62 1.91
C PHE A 69 -8.90 -4.62 1.48
N ASP A 70 -8.94 -4.96 0.20
CA ASP A 70 -7.96 -5.87 -0.41
C ASP A 70 -6.99 -5.09 -1.26
N VAL A 71 -5.71 -5.47 -1.16
CA VAL A 71 -4.64 -4.99 -2.03
C VAL A 71 -4.23 -6.16 -2.91
N ILE A 72 -4.36 -6.00 -4.22
CA ILE A 72 -3.91 -6.99 -5.19
C ILE A 72 -2.56 -6.54 -5.70
N LEU A 73 -1.55 -7.40 -5.58
CA LEU A 73 -0.20 -7.14 -6.05
C LEU A 73 0.20 -8.15 -7.11
N ASP A 74 0.88 -7.68 -8.13
CA ASP A 74 1.21 -8.46 -9.31
C ASP A 74 2.66 -8.12 -9.72
N ASP A 75 3.50 -9.15 -9.83
CA ASP A 75 4.91 -8.96 -10.24
C ASP A 75 5.16 -9.41 -11.69
N SER A 76 4.11 -9.60 -12.47
CA SER A 76 4.08 -10.10 -13.85
C SER A 76 4.17 -11.62 -13.99
N ILE A 77 4.49 -12.32 -12.91
CA ILE A 77 4.54 -13.80 -12.88
C ILE A 77 3.44 -14.33 -11.97
N GLU A 78 3.30 -13.75 -10.80
CA GLU A 78 2.30 -14.12 -9.80
C GLU A 78 1.46 -12.90 -9.41
N ARG A 79 0.23 -13.19 -8.99
CA ARG A 79 -0.69 -12.19 -8.47
C ARG A 79 -1.23 -12.69 -7.14
N LYS A 80 -1.22 -11.82 -6.13
CA LYS A 80 -1.65 -12.20 -4.78
C LYS A 80 -2.48 -11.11 -4.16
N THR A 81 -3.51 -11.50 -3.39
CA THR A 81 -4.39 -10.59 -2.66
C THR A 81 -4.01 -10.56 -1.19
N TYR A 82 -3.87 -9.35 -0.66
CA TYR A 82 -3.61 -9.12 0.77
C TYR A 82 -4.80 -8.37 1.34
N THR A 83 -5.47 -8.93 2.34
CA THR A 83 -6.56 -8.25 3.02
C THR A 83 -5.99 -7.47 4.20
N LEU A 84 -6.23 -6.16 4.21
CA LEU A 84 -5.82 -5.29 5.31
C LEU A 84 -7.05 -4.93 6.12
N ASN A 85 -7.01 -5.19 7.43
CA ASN A 85 -8.13 -4.98 8.34
C ASN A 85 -7.71 -4.54 9.74
N ARG A 86 -6.45 -4.13 9.93
CA ARG A 86 -5.93 -3.71 11.23
C ARG A 86 -5.11 -2.43 11.09
N PRO A 87 -5.35 -1.43 11.96
CA PRO A 87 -4.59 -0.17 11.89
C PRO A 87 -3.14 -0.30 12.34
N SER A 88 -2.76 -1.41 12.98
CA SER A 88 -1.40 -1.65 13.46
C SER A 88 -0.55 -2.52 12.54
N LYS A 89 -1.06 -2.85 11.35
CA LYS A 89 -0.30 -3.64 10.36
C LYS A 89 -0.15 -2.85 9.07
N GLY A 90 1.09 -2.73 8.61
CA GLY A 90 1.40 -2.07 7.34
C GLY A 90 1.84 -3.08 6.29
N LEU A 91 1.35 -2.93 5.08
CA LEU A 91 1.81 -3.70 3.93
C LEU A 91 2.89 -2.89 3.22
N PHE A 92 4.13 -3.35 3.30
CA PHE A 92 5.25 -2.72 2.61
C PHE A 92 5.28 -3.18 1.16
N VAL A 93 5.09 -2.25 0.24
CA VAL A 93 5.06 -2.48 -1.21
C VAL A 93 6.25 -1.78 -1.83
N VAL A 94 7.15 -2.57 -2.41
CA VAL A 94 8.32 -2.05 -3.13
C VAL A 94 7.90 -1.53 -4.51
N GLU A 95 8.80 -0.80 -5.14
CA GLU A 95 8.63 -0.36 -6.53
C GLU A 95 8.55 -1.55 -7.49
N GLY A 96 8.01 -1.32 -8.67
CA GLY A 96 7.98 -2.34 -9.73
C GLY A 96 6.92 -3.40 -9.57
N LEU A 97 5.90 -3.15 -8.75
CA LEU A 97 4.76 -4.06 -8.59
C LEU A 97 3.48 -3.34 -9.02
N TRP A 98 2.68 -4.02 -9.82
CA TRP A 98 1.34 -3.54 -10.17
C TRP A 98 0.43 -3.72 -8.98
N ARG A 99 -0.37 -2.70 -8.66
CA ARG A 99 -1.28 -2.74 -7.52
C ARG A 99 -2.68 -2.31 -7.93
N GLU A 100 -3.65 -2.94 -7.28
CA GLU A 100 -5.06 -2.57 -7.36
C GLU A 100 -5.65 -2.64 -5.96
N LEU A 101 -6.58 -1.76 -5.66
CA LEU A 101 -7.29 -1.74 -4.39
C LEU A 101 -8.76 -2.01 -4.66
N GLN A 102 -9.37 -2.90 -3.86
CA GLN A 102 -10.77 -3.26 -4.04
C GLN A 102 -11.38 -3.77 -2.75
N ASN A 103 -12.67 -4.08 -2.82
CA ASN A 103 -13.40 -4.71 -1.71
C ASN A 103 -13.37 -3.87 -0.42
N PHE A 104 -13.57 -2.56 -0.54
CA PHE A 104 -13.61 -1.66 0.61
C PHE A 104 -14.86 -1.90 1.43
N SER A 105 -14.70 -2.09 2.74
CA SER A 105 -15.84 -2.11 3.66
C SER A 105 -16.39 -0.70 3.84
N SER A 106 -17.63 -0.59 4.35
CA SER A 106 -18.22 0.70 4.66
C SER A 106 -17.38 1.42 5.71
N GLY A 107 -17.03 2.68 5.43
CA GLY A 107 -16.21 3.48 6.35
C GLY A 107 -14.72 3.12 6.34
N ALA A 108 -14.26 2.30 5.39
CA ALA A 108 -12.83 1.97 5.29
C ALA A 108 -12.01 3.22 5.00
N VAL A 109 -10.83 3.28 5.63
CA VAL A 109 -9.84 4.34 5.37
C VAL A 109 -8.51 3.66 5.04
N CYS A 110 -8.01 3.93 3.85
CA CYS A 110 -6.72 3.42 3.38
C CYS A 110 -5.68 4.53 3.51
N LEU A 111 -4.75 4.37 4.44
CA LEU A 111 -3.63 5.30 4.63
C LEU A 111 -2.42 4.77 3.87
N VAL A 112 -1.75 5.66 3.13
CA VAL A 112 -0.52 5.32 2.42
C VAL A 112 0.59 6.27 2.86
N ILE A 113 1.71 5.68 3.25
CA ILE A 113 2.92 6.40 3.63
C ILE A 113 3.90 6.25 2.49
N ALA A 114 4.14 7.35 1.77
CA ALA A 114 4.88 7.34 0.52
C ALA A 114 6.29 7.87 0.72
N GLN A 115 7.25 7.21 0.08
CA GLN A 115 8.66 7.57 0.13
C GLN A 115 8.89 8.98 -0.41
N ASP A 116 8.15 9.38 -1.45
CA ASP A 116 8.37 10.63 -2.14
C ASP A 116 7.10 11.45 -2.31
N VAL A 117 7.26 12.72 -2.66
CA VAL A 117 6.15 13.57 -3.05
C VAL A 117 5.53 13.04 -4.34
N PHE A 118 4.31 13.49 -4.64
CA PHE A 118 3.64 13.07 -5.88
C PHE A 118 4.47 13.47 -7.10
N ASP A 119 4.67 12.50 -8.00
CA ASP A 119 5.39 12.69 -9.26
C ASP A 119 4.77 11.74 -10.30
N GLU A 120 4.01 12.30 -11.23
CA GLU A 120 3.33 11.48 -12.25
C GLU A 120 4.32 10.67 -13.10
N SER A 121 5.55 11.16 -13.28
CA SER A 121 6.56 10.43 -14.05
C SER A 121 7.02 9.12 -13.39
N ASP A 122 6.73 8.93 -12.11
CA ASP A 122 7.02 7.69 -11.41
C ASP A 122 5.92 6.61 -11.59
N TYR A 123 4.80 6.98 -12.21
CA TYR A 123 3.67 6.07 -12.39
C TYR A 123 3.71 5.35 -13.72
N ILE A 124 3.41 4.06 -13.69
CA ILE A 124 3.06 3.26 -14.87
C ILE A 124 1.58 2.95 -14.73
N ARG A 125 0.75 3.52 -15.60
CA ARG A 125 -0.70 3.41 -15.48
C ARG A 125 -1.34 2.39 -16.42
N SER A 126 -0.58 1.88 -17.38
CA SER A 126 -1.02 0.83 -18.28
C SER A 126 -0.42 -0.51 -17.85
N TYR A 127 -1.26 -1.52 -17.70
CA TYR A 127 -0.78 -2.86 -17.34
C TYR A 127 0.17 -3.43 -18.41
N GLU A 128 -0.07 -3.11 -19.68
CA GLU A 128 0.82 -3.54 -20.77
C GLU A 128 2.22 -2.92 -20.62
N ASP A 129 2.27 -1.62 -20.29
CA ASP A 129 3.54 -0.94 -20.05
C ASP A 129 4.24 -1.52 -18.82
N PHE A 130 3.47 -1.88 -17.79
CA PHE A 130 4.02 -2.57 -16.63
C PHE A 130 4.67 -3.91 -17.03
N LEU A 131 3.98 -4.72 -17.82
CA LEU A 131 4.52 -6.00 -18.26
C LEU A 131 5.83 -5.82 -19.04
N GLU A 132 5.90 -4.81 -19.93
CA GLU A 132 7.12 -4.49 -20.64
C GLU A 132 8.25 -4.09 -19.70
N SER A 133 7.94 -3.34 -18.66
CA SER A 133 8.94 -2.88 -17.67
C SER A 133 9.57 -4.02 -16.87
N LYS A 134 8.90 -5.18 -16.82
CA LYS A 134 9.38 -6.35 -16.09
C LYS A 134 10.21 -7.30 -16.94
N GLN A 135 10.29 -7.07 -18.20
CA GLN A 135 11.08 -7.89 -19.13
C GLN A 135 12.57 -7.61 -19.03
#